data_2120b8e7d8bd088593c3dd5e847968d7
#
_entry.id   2120b8e7d8bd088593c3dd5e847968d7
#
_cell.length_a   1.000
_cell.length_b   1.000
_cell.length_c   1.000
_cell.angle_alpha   90.00
_cell.angle_beta   90.00
_cell.angle_gamma   90.00
#
_symmetry.space_group_name_H-M   'P 1'
#
loop_
_entity.id
_entity.type
_entity.pdbx_description
1 polymer ?
#
loop_
_entity_poly.entity_id
_entity_poly.type
_entity_poly.pdbx_seq_one_letter_code
_entity_poly.pdbx_strand_id
1 'polypeptide(L)'
;WIHEQYNNWVMTKNKLDLIFKSYDIRGVYGDSIDQDIAYKIGKAFAEFVPDDTIIVGHDGRVSNIEMLDAFTSGIKSINKEIIYVGLVPTDTVYSLSGLLKKPGAIITASHNPKNYNGLKLCNAGAIPIGENSGLMDIKKLADRNVEIRIEKFKINDKHLGNEYYEHLKNLVSPESISQKLNFGIDGGNGVFGAVFDTLNNIYKFNVKSIYLEVDGNFPNHPADPSDESNLTDLKNLVIDND
;
A
#
# COMPACT_ATOMS: atom_id res chain seq x y z
N TRP A 1 -6.68 -23.31 -33.94
CA TRP A 1 -7.78 -23.84 -33.10
C TRP A 1 -7.40 -23.88 -31.62
N ILE A 2 -6.26 -24.45 -31.24
CA ILE A 2 -5.83 -24.50 -29.83
C ILE A 2 -5.46 -23.10 -29.32
N HIS A 3 -4.83 -22.25 -30.14
CA HIS A 3 -4.50 -20.87 -29.77
C HIS A 3 -5.74 -19.97 -29.70
N GLU A 4 -6.73 -20.17 -30.56
CA GLU A 4 -7.99 -19.42 -30.52
C GLU A 4 -8.85 -19.81 -29.31
N GLN A 5 -8.89 -21.09 -28.94
CA GLN A 5 -9.57 -21.53 -27.74
C GLN A 5 -8.87 -21.07 -26.45
N TYR A 6 -7.54 -21.03 -26.44
CA TYR A 6 -6.78 -20.50 -25.29
C TYR A 6 -6.99 -18.98 -25.12
N ASN A 7 -6.98 -18.22 -26.21
CA ASN A 7 -7.27 -16.79 -26.21
C ASN A 7 -8.74 -16.50 -25.83
N ASN A 8 -9.70 -17.28 -26.30
CA ASN A 8 -11.10 -17.15 -25.88
C ASN A 8 -11.32 -17.53 -24.41
N TRP A 9 -10.58 -18.50 -23.89
CA TRP A 9 -10.68 -18.89 -22.46
C TRP A 9 -10.08 -17.84 -21.52
N VAL A 10 -9.01 -17.15 -21.96
CA VAL A 10 -8.40 -16.01 -21.24
C VAL A 10 -9.29 -14.76 -21.30
N MET A 11 -10.02 -14.56 -22.42
CA MET A 11 -10.94 -13.43 -22.63
C MET A 11 -12.24 -13.52 -21.81
N THR A 12 -12.54 -14.69 -21.18
CA THR A 12 -13.77 -14.89 -20.39
C THR A 12 -13.57 -14.86 -18.89
N LYS A 13 -12.31 -14.81 -18.38
CA LYS A 13 -12.08 -14.61 -16.94
C LYS A 13 -12.36 -13.16 -16.57
N ASN A 14 -13.30 -12.95 -15.65
CA ASN A 14 -13.53 -11.64 -15.05
C ASN A 14 -12.19 -11.12 -14.48
N LYS A 15 -11.77 -9.89 -14.83
CA LYS A 15 -10.53 -9.28 -14.34
C LYS A 15 -10.44 -9.36 -12.79
N LEU A 16 -11.58 -9.24 -12.10
CA LEU A 16 -11.63 -9.37 -10.63
C LEU A 16 -11.16 -10.74 -10.13
N ASP A 17 -11.41 -11.83 -10.88
CA ASP A 17 -10.92 -13.17 -10.51
C ASP A 17 -9.40 -13.28 -10.55
N LEU A 18 -8.77 -12.46 -11.38
CA LEU A 18 -7.31 -12.44 -11.53
C LEU A 18 -6.61 -11.65 -10.44
N ILE A 19 -7.24 -10.61 -9.90
CA ILE A 19 -6.61 -9.66 -9.00
C ILE A 19 -6.93 -9.88 -7.52
N PHE A 20 -8.11 -10.41 -7.17
CA PHE A 20 -8.44 -10.75 -5.78
C PHE A 20 -7.70 -12.01 -5.36
N LYS A 21 -6.76 -11.87 -4.41
CA LYS A 21 -5.93 -12.95 -3.86
C LYS A 21 -6.45 -13.34 -2.47
N SER A 22 -5.71 -14.19 -1.74
CA SER A 22 -6.16 -14.66 -0.43
C SER A 22 -6.23 -13.57 0.64
N TYR A 23 -5.40 -12.51 0.56
CA TYR A 23 -5.31 -11.46 1.58
C TYR A 23 -5.06 -10.05 1.05
N ASP A 24 -5.10 -9.86 -0.25
CA ASP A 24 -5.00 -8.54 -0.89
C ASP A 24 -5.52 -8.57 -2.33
N ILE A 25 -5.46 -7.42 -2.97
CA ILE A 25 -5.84 -7.22 -4.37
C ILE A 25 -4.58 -6.79 -5.11
N ARG A 26 -4.19 -7.51 -6.17
CA ARG A 26 -3.00 -7.22 -6.96
C ARG A 26 -3.18 -7.55 -8.42
N GLY A 27 -2.67 -6.68 -9.30
CA GLY A 27 -2.65 -6.91 -10.75
C GLY A 27 -1.61 -6.06 -11.45
N VAL A 28 -1.37 -6.34 -12.73
CA VAL A 28 -0.57 -5.51 -13.61
C VAL A 28 -1.39 -4.28 -13.98
N TYR A 29 -0.87 -3.08 -13.67
CA TYR A 29 -1.57 -1.82 -13.95
C TYR A 29 -1.71 -1.58 -15.45
N GLY A 30 -2.91 -1.19 -15.88
CA GLY A 30 -3.28 -1.02 -17.30
C GLY A 30 -3.71 -2.31 -17.99
N ASP A 31 -3.46 -3.50 -17.39
CA ASP A 31 -3.88 -4.79 -17.91
C ASP A 31 -5.00 -5.41 -17.06
N SER A 32 -4.66 -5.92 -15.88
CA SER A 32 -5.59 -6.60 -14.99
C SER A 32 -6.19 -5.71 -13.89
N ILE A 33 -5.55 -4.60 -13.57
CA ILE A 33 -6.08 -3.56 -12.67
C ILE A 33 -5.89 -2.18 -13.32
N ASP A 34 -6.91 -1.33 -13.20
CA ASP A 34 -6.95 0.00 -13.77
C ASP A 34 -7.77 0.96 -12.88
N GLN A 35 -7.96 2.19 -13.31
CA GLN A 35 -8.73 3.20 -12.60
C GLN A 35 -10.20 2.79 -12.40
N ASP A 36 -10.82 2.18 -13.42
CA ASP A 36 -12.22 1.76 -13.34
C ASP A 36 -12.42 0.69 -12.26
N ILE A 37 -11.49 -0.28 -12.22
CA ILE A 37 -11.47 -1.31 -11.19
C ILE A 37 -11.19 -0.72 -9.82
N ALA A 38 -10.24 0.22 -9.71
CA ALA A 38 -9.94 0.90 -8.45
C ALA A 38 -11.16 1.67 -7.90
N TYR A 39 -11.91 2.38 -8.77
CA TYR A 39 -13.16 3.03 -8.40
C TYR A 39 -14.18 2.04 -7.86
N LYS A 40 -14.41 0.93 -8.58
CA LYS A 40 -15.37 -0.11 -8.16
C LYS A 40 -14.99 -0.72 -6.81
N ILE A 41 -13.70 -0.99 -6.60
CA ILE A 41 -13.20 -1.51 -5.32
C ILE A 41 -13.39 -0.47 -4.19
N GLY A 42 -13.10 0.81 -4.45
CA GLY A 42 -13.29 1.88 -3.47
C GLY A 42 -14.74 2.00 -3.03
N LYS A 43 -15.69 1.98 -3.98
CA LYS A 43 -17.12 1.97 -3.71
C LYS A 43 -17.54 0.71 -2.94
N ALA A 44 -17.10 -0.47 -3.39
CA ALA A 44 -17.41 -1.75 -2.77
C ALA A 44 -16.88 -1.85 -1.33
N PHE A 45 -15.65 -1.42 -1.09
CA PHE A 45 -15.07 -1.37 0.25
C PHE A 45 -15.83 -0.42 1.16
N ALA A 46 -16.20 0.75 0.66
CA ALA A 46 -17.00 1.71 1.41
C ALA A 46 -18.43 1.20 1.71
N GLU A 47 -19.04 0.43 0.80
CA GLU A 47 -20.31 -0.26 1.08
C GLU A 47 -20.17 -1.38 2.12
N PHE A 48 -19.03 -2.09 2.10
CA PHE A 48 -18.77 -3.23 2.99
C PHE A 48 -18.55 -2.81 4.44
N VAL A 49 -17.79 -1.74 4.68
CA VAL A 49 -17.49 -1.29 6.05
C VAL A 49 -18.63 -0.44 6.62
N PRO A 50 -19.01 -0.60 7.90
CA PRO A 50 -20.11 0.17 8.50
C PRO A 50 -19.75 1.64 8.79
N ASP A 51 -18.46 1.94 8.93
CA ASP A 51 -17.98 3.28 9.31
C ASP A 51 -18.18 4.31 8.20
N ASP A 52 -18.46 5.55 8.59
CA ASP A 52 -18.59 6.69 7.66
C ASP A 52 -17.26 7.30 7.24
N THR A 53 -16.15 6.88 7.86
CA THR A 53 -14.80 7.41 7.62
C THR A 53 -13.82 6.30 7.35
N ILE A 54 -13.00 6.42 6.31
CA ILE A 54 -12.00 5.45 5.87
C ILE A 54 -10.62 6.11 5.82
N ILE A 55 -9.61 5.45 6.38
CA ILE A 55 -8.21 5.87 6.29
C ILE A 55 -7.64 5.38 4.95
N VAL A 56 -7.01 6.28 4.19
CA VAL A 56 -6.41 5.94 2.88
C VAL A 56 -4.99 6.45 2.80
N GLY A 57 -4.06 5.56 2.44
CA GLY A 57 -2.67 5.88 2.14
C GLY A 57 -2.19 5.20 0.85
N HIS A 58 -0.98 5.51 0.41
CA HIS A 58 -0.36 4.86 -0.74
C HIS A 58 1.16 4.74 -0.59
N ASP A 59 1.76 3.79 -1.31
CA ASP A 59 3.22 3.69 -1.45
C ASP A 59 3.77 4.58 -2.60
N GLY A 60 5.02 4.38 -3.01
CA GLY A 60 5.72 5.21 -4.00
C GLY A 60 5.51 4.82 -5.48
N ARG A 61 4.59 3.91 -5.83
CA ARG A 61 4.44 3.44 -7.21
C ARG A 61 3.93 4.52 -8.15
N VAL A 62 4.42 4.52 -9.39
CA VAL A 62 4.10 5.55 -10.41
C VAL A 62 2.59 5.67 -10.67
N SER A 63 1.86 4.56 -10.68
CA SER A 63 0.40 4.55 -10.93
C SER A 63 -0.46 4.89 -9.71
N ASN A 64 0.14 5.19 -8.55
CA ASN A 64 -0.64 5.38 -7.31
C ASN A 64 -1.55 6.59 -7.33
N ILE A 65 -1.16 7.69 -7.96
CA ILE A 65 -1.99 8.90 -8.00
C ILE A 65 -3.29 8.62 -8.77
N GLU A 66 -3.21 7.95 -9.91
CA GLU A 66 -4.38 7.58 -10.70
C GLU A 66 -5.27 6.57 -9.95
N MET A 67 -4.66 5.60 -9.28
CA MET A 67 -5.37 4.65 -8.43
C MET A 67 -6.04 5.34 -7.23
N LEU A 68 -5.36 6.33 -6.61
CA LEU A 68 -5.88 7.11 -5.49
C LEU A 68 -7.11 7.92 -5.92
N ASP A 69 -7.01 8.66 -7.03
CA ASP A 69 -8.10 9.45 -7.57
C ASP A 69 -9.36 8.58 -7.79
N ALA A 70 -9.18 7.42 -8.40
CA ALA A 70 -10.26 6.50 -8.69
C ALA A 70 -10.85 5.85 -7.42
N PHE A 71 -10.00 5.29 -6.56
CA PHE A 71 -10.42 4.61 -5.34
C PHE A 71 -11.17 5.56 -4.39
N THR A 72 -10.63 6.77 -4.20
CA THR A 72 -11.26 7.78 -3.34
C THR A 72 -12.56 8.32 -3.93
N SER A 73 -12.66 8.44 -5.25
CA SER A 73 -13.91 8.78 -5.94
C SER A 73 -14.99 7.72 -5.71
N GLY A 74 -14.60 6.44 -5.76
CA GLY A 74 -15.49 5.33 -5.42
C GLY A 74 -16.03 5.41 -3.98
N ILE A 75 -15.17 5.69 -3.00
CA ILE A 75 -15.57 5.88 -1.60
C ILE A 75 -16.56 7.06 -1.46
N LYS A 76 -16.22 8.20 -2.07
CA LYS A 76 -17.04 9.43 -2.00
C LYS A 76 -18.38 9.29 -2.71
N SER A 77 -18.50 8.39 -3.70
CA SER A 77 -19.75 8.17 -4.44
C SER A 77 -20.92 7.72 -3.57
N ILE A 78 -20.67 7.27 -2.35
CA ILE A 78 -21.65 6.89 -1.34
C ILE A 78 -21.56 7.75 -0.07
N ASN A 79 -21.02 8.97 -0.20
CA ASN A 79 -20.97 10.00 0.84
C ASN A 79 -20.16 9.61 2.09
N LYS A 80 -19.10 8.80 1.94
CA LYS A 80 -18.17 8.51 3.05
C LYS A 80 -16.96 9.45 3.06
N GLU A 81 -16.48 9.74 4.26
CA GLU A 81 -15.34 10.62 4.51
C GLU A 81 -14.01 9.88 4.37
N ILE A 82 -12.95 10.60 4.04
CA ILE A 82 -11.61 10.04 3.89
C ILE A 82 -10.64 10.80 4.80
N ILE A 83 -9.91 10.04 5.60
CA ILE A 83 -8.70 10.49 6.28
C ILE A 83 -7.52 10.05 5.41
N TYR A 84 -6.97 11.00 4.66
CA TYR A 84 -5.81 10.73 3.82
C TYR A 84 -4.52 10.89 4.63
N VAL A 85 -3.66 9.86 4.59
CA VAL A 85 -2.43 9.81 5.39
C VAL A 85 -1.16 9.93 4.54
N GLY A 86 -1.31 10.08 3.22
CA GLY A 86 -0.20 10.41 2.32
C GLY A 86 0.59 9.21 1.81
N LEU A 87 1.83 9.52 1.43
CA LEU A 87 2.85 8.57 1.01
C LEU A 87 3.44 7.90 2.26
N VAL A 88 2.99 6.68 2.55
CA VAL A 88 3.29 5.98 3.81
C VAL A 88 3.47 4.48 3.59
N PRO A 89 4.24 3.77 4.42
CA PRO A 89 4.27 2.32 4.44
C PRO A 89 2.97 1.72 4.96
N THR A 90 2.75 0.44 4.66
CA THR A 90 1.52 -0.28 4.99
C THR A 90 1.18 -0.26 6.48
N ASP A 91 2.18 -0.41 7.34
CA ASP A 91 2.04 -0.42 8.79
C ASP A 91 1.51 0.90 9.35
N THR A 92 1.79 2.03 8.70
CA THR A 92 1.22 3.33 9.10
C THR A 92 -0.30 3.32 9.00
N VAL A 93 -0.88 2.82 7.89
CA VAL A 93 -2.34 2.72 7.73
C VAL A 93 -2.93 1.77 8.76
N TYR A 94 -2.30 0.62 8.99
CA TYR A 94 -2.76 -0.35 10.00
C TYR A 94 -2.66 0.19 11.42
N SER A 95 -1.56 0.87 11.77
CA SER A 95 -1.40 1.51 13.08
C SER A 95 -2.48 2.55 13.34
N LEU A 96 -2.72 3.43 12.36
CA LEU A 96 -3.76 4.45 12.46
C LEU A 96 -5.16 3.85 12.49
N SER A 97 -5.42 2.76 11.74
CA SER A 97 -6.66 2.01 11.84
C SER A 97 -6.89 1.45 13.25
N GLY A 98 -5.83 0.92 13.87
CA GLY A 98 -5.86 0.45 15.26
C GLY A 98 -6.14 1.55 16.26
N LEU A 99 -5.46 2.68 16.13
CA LEU A 99 -5.58 3.84 17.03
C LEU A 99 -6.94 4.53 16.91
N LEU A 100 -7.36 4.84 15.69
CA LEU A 100 -8.56 5.63 15.42
C LEU A 100 -9.83 4.78 15.38
N LYS A 101 -9.70 3.47 15.43
CA LYS A 101 -10.82 2.52 15.28
C LYS A 101 -11.63 2.78 14.01
N LYS A 102 -10.93 2.98 12.89
CA LYS A 102 -11.50 3.21 11.56
C LYS A 102 -10.97 2.19 10.56
N PRO A 103 -11.77 1.78 9.56
CA PRO A 103 -11.26 0.93 8.49
C PRO A 103 -10.17 1.66 7.68
N GLY A 104 -9.28 0.89 7.08
CA GLY A 104 -8.15 1.42 6.33
C GLY A 104 -7.93 0.73 5.00
N ALA A 105 -7.39 1.48 4.05
CA ALA A 105 -6.94 0.99 2.76
C ALA A 105 -5.57 1.59 2.40
N ILE A 106 -4.67 0.77 1.91
CA ILE A 106 -3.42 1.25 1.32
C ILE A 106 -3.29 0.79 -0.13
N ILE A 107 -2.98 1.73 -1.01
CA ILE A 107 -2.69 1.47 -2.42
C ILE A 107 -1.23 1.06 -2.52
N THR A 108 -0.98 -0.21 -2.82
CA THR A 108 0.35 -0.81 -2.86
C THR A 108 0.31 -2.18 -3.55
N ALA A 109 1.41 -2.57 -4.16
CA ALA A 109 1.65 -3.96 -4.55
C ALA A 109 2.86 -4.56 -3.80
N SER A 110 3.26 -3.98 -2.66
CA SER A 110 4.35 -4.49 -1.80
C SER A 110 5.67 -4.66 -2.59
N HIS A 111 6.25 -5.86 -2.59
CA HIS A 111 7.50 -6.21 -3.27
C HIS A 111 7.32 -6.66 -4.73
N ASN A 112 6.13 -6.56 -5.29
CA ASN A 112 5.90 -6.91 -6.70
C ASN A 112 6.63 -5.92 -7.66
N PRO A 113 6.92 -6.35 -8.91
CA PRO A 113 7.54 -5.52 -9.93
C PRO A 113 6.83 -4.16 -10.12
N LYS A 114 7.53 -3.19 -10.68
CA LYS A 114 7.08 -1.79 -10.81
C LYS A 114 5.77 -1.60 -11.58
N ASN A 115 5.45 -2.50 -12.49
CA ASN A 115 4.22 -2.48 -13.29
C ASN A 115 3.00 -3.06 -12.56
N TYR A 116 3.17 -3.59 -11.34
CA TYR A 116 2.06 -4.04 -10.51
C TYR A 116 1.53 -2.90 -9.65
N ASN A 117 0.22 -2.96 -9.36
CA ASN A 117 -0.41 -2.19 -8.30
C ASN A 117 -1.51 -3.00 -7.62
N GLY A 118 -2.09 -2.46 -6.54
CA GLY A 118 -3.11 -3.16 -5.79
C GLY A 118 -3.56 -2.44 -4.53
N LEU A 119 -4.27 -3.16 -3.67
CA LEU A 119 -4.81 -2.64 -2.43
C LEU A 119 -4.71 -3.69 -1.31
N LYS A 120 -4.36 -3.22 -0.12
CA LYS A 120 -4.57 -3.97 1.13
C LYS A 120 -5.62 -3.23 1.95
N LEU A 121 -6.57 -3.98 2.49
CA LEU A 121 -7.73 -3.46 3.20
C LEU A 121 -7.76 -4.00 4.63
N CYS A 122 -8.21 -3.18 5.58
CA CYS A 122 -8.49 -3.64 6.93
C CYS A 122 -9.79 -3.04 7.47
N ASN A 123 -10.47 -3.80 8.32
CA ASN A 123 -11.55 -3.30 9.16
C ASN A 123 -11.00 -2.40 10.28
N ALA A 124 -11.88 -1.68 10.95
CA ALA A 124 -11.56 -0.89 12.13
C ALA A 124 -10.80 -1.73 13.18
N GLY A 125 -9.74 -1.14 13.77
CA GLY A 125 -8.90 -1.85 14.73
C GLY A 125 -7.78 -2.66 14.08
N ALA A 126 -7.37 -2.33 12.86
CA ALA A 126 -6.29 -2.98 12.12
C ALA A 126 -6.55 -4.47 11.79
N ILE A 127 -7.82 -4.89 11.68
CA ILE A 127 -8.17 -6.28 11.39
C ILE A 127 -8.07 -6.52 9.87
N PRO A 128 -7.11 -7.32 9.36
CA PRO A 128 -6.94 -7.51 7.94
C PRO A 128 -8.18 -8.13 7.27
N ILE A 129 -8.51 -7.65 6.08
CA ILE A 129 -9.57 -8.22 5.25
C ILE A 129 -8.94 -9.17 4.23
N GLY A 130 -9.18 -10.46 4.43
CA GLY A 130 -8.76 -11.53 3.54
C GLY A 130 -9.94 -12.33 3.01
N GLU A 131 -9.65 -13.41 2.30
CA GLU A 131 -10.63 -14.28 1.64
C GLU A 131 -11.76 -14.72 2.57
N ASN A 132 -11.43 -15.09 3.82
CA ASN A 132 -12.37 -15.59 4.82
C ASN A 132 -12.92 -14.47 5.74
N SER A 133 -12.57 -13.21 5.52
CA SER A 133 -12.95 -12.08 6.39
C SER A 133 -13.55 -10.89 5.63
N GLY A 134 -14.13 -11.14 4.43
CA GLY A 134 -14.89 -10.14 3.69
C GLY A 134 -14.33 -9.77 2.31
N LEU A 135 -13.12 -10.19 1.95
CA LEU A 135 -12.53 -9.83 0.65
C LEU A 135 -13.38 -10.33 -0.53
N MET A 136 -13.96 -11.53 -0.40
CA MET A 136 -14.86 -12.08 -1.44
C MET A 136 -16.20 -11.37 -1.50
N ASP A 137 -16.68 -10.80 -0.41
CA ASP A 137 -17.91 -9.99 -0.42
C ASP A 137 -17.66 -8.62 -1.07
N ILE A 138 -16.50 -8.00 -0.79
CA ILE A 138 -16.05 -6.79 -1.50
C ILE A 138 -15.94 -7.07 -3.01
N LYS A 139 -15.39 -8.23 -3.41
CA LYS A 139 -15.32 -8.63 -4.82
C LYS A 139 -16.69 -8.70 -5.47
N LYS A 140 -17.68 -9.35 -4.82
CA LYS A 140 -19.07 -9.41 -5.32
C LYS A 140 -19.69 -8.02 -5.47
N LEU A 141 -19.42 -7.12 -4.53
CA LEU A 141 -19.86 -5.72 -4.61
C LEU A 141 -19.21 -4.98 -5.77
N ALA A 142 -17.89 -5.16 -5.98
CA ALA A 142 -17.13 -4.54 -7.06
C ALA A 142 -17.51 -5.06 -8.46
N ASP A 143 -18.08 -6.27 -8.55
CA ASP A 143 -18.52 -6.85 -9.80
C ASP A 143 -19.83 -6.23 -10.35
N ARG A 144 -20.50 -5.43 -9.54
CA ARG A 144 -21.73 -4.74 -9.96
C ARG A 144 -21.43 -3.72 -11.05
N ASN A 145 -22.39 -3.57 -11.97
CA ASN A 145 -22.32 -2.49 -12.96
C ASN A 145 -22.65 -1.17 -12.27
N VAL A 146 -21.71 -0.21 -12.30
CA VAL A 146 -21.83 1.11 -11.70
C VAL A 146 -21.38 2.17 -12.67
N GLU A 147 -21.99 3.35 -12.63
CA GLU A 147 -21.48 4.52 -13.34
C GLU A 147 -20.18 4.98 -12.66
N ILE A 148 -19.12 5.14 -13.46
CA ILE A 148 -17.80 5.52 -13.00
C ILE A 148 -17.63 7.02 -13.22
N ARG A 149 -17.30 7.75 -12.15
CA ARG A 149 -17.00 9.18 -12.17
C ARG A 149 -15.77 9.42 -11.33
N ILE A 150 -14.63 9.59 -11.96
CA ILE A 150 -13.34 9.80 -11.29
C ILE A 150 -13.06 11.30 -11.24
N GLU A 151 -12.81 11.79 -10.05
CA GLU A 151 -12.38 13.16 -9.77
C GLU A 151 -10.98 13.15 -9.14
N LYS A 152 -10.19 14.18 -9.43
CA LYS A 152 -8.90 14.35 -8.74
C LYS A 152 -9.12 14.50 -7.25
N PHE A 153 -8.42 13.68 -6.49
CA PHE A 153 -8.47 13.75 -5.05
C PHE A 153 -7.79 15.03 -4.55
N LYS A 154 -8.55 15.88 -3.85
CA LYS A 154 -7.99 17.05 -3.20
C LYS A 154 -7.39 16.63 -1.87
N ILE A 155 -6.08 16.66 -1.79
CA ILE A 155 -5.34 16.38 -0.57
C ILE A 155 -5.63 17.54 0.39
N ASN A 156 -6.42 17.28 1.41
CA ASN A 156 -6.57 18.19 2.55
C ASN A 156 -5.46 17.85 3.54
N ASP A 157 -4.65 18.83 3.94
CA ASP A 157 -3.44 18.70 4.75
C ASP A 157 -3.69 18.23 6.20
N LYS A 158 -4.50 17.20 6.43
CA LYS A 158 -4.53 16.52 7.73
C LYS A 158 -3.46 15.43 7.75
N HIS A 159 -2.23 15.82 8.04
CA HIS A 159 -1.16 14.88 8.30
C HIS A 159 -1.35 14.25 9.69
N LEU A 160 -1.82 13.02 9.75
CA LEU A 160 -1.82 12.17 10.94
C LEU A 160 -0.46 11.47 11.16
N GLY A 161 0.62 12.04 10.64
CA GLY A 161 1.96 11.47 10.78
C GLY A 161 2.43 11.41 12.23
N ASN A 162 2.08 12.41 13.04
CA ASN A 162 2.51 12.48 14.43
C ASN A 162 1.93 11.34 15.28
N GLU A 163 0.66 10.99 15.08
CA GLU A 163 0.00 9.91 15.83
C GLU A 163 0.66 8.55 15.58
N TYR A 164 1.10 8.29 14.36
CA TYR A 164 1.87 7.09 14.02
C TYR A 164 3.20 7.05 14.77
N TYR A 165 3.98 8.13 14.75
CA TYR A 165 5.29 8.18 15.42
C TYR A 165 5.17 8.14 16.95
N GLU A 166 4.16 8.78 17.53
CA GLU A 166 3.87 8.65 18.95
C GLU A 166 3.49 7.22 19.33
N HIS A 167 2.71 6.55 18.47
CA HIS A 167 2.40 5.14 18.68
C HIS A 167 3.65 4.26 18.67
N LEU A 168 4.56 4.47 17.73
CA LEU A 168 5.82 3.74 17.68
C LEU A 168 6.68 3.96 18.94
N LYS A 169 6.79 5.20 19.44
CA LYS A 169 7.51 5.51 20.66
C LYS A 169 6.90 4.82 21.89
N ASN A 170 5.59 4.64 21.92
CA ASN A 170 4.90 3.92 23.00
C ASN A 170 5.13 2.40 22.91
N LEU A 171 5.36 1.85 21.73
CA LEU A 171 5.68 0.43 21.54
C LEU A 171 7.15 0.13 21.84
N VAL A 172 8.04 0.99 21.37
CA VAL A 172 9.49 0.86 21.54
C VAL A 172 10.04 2.21 21.99
N SER A 173 10.40 2.32 23.26
CA SER A 173 11.01 3.56 23.78
C SER A 173 12.34 3.85 23.07
N PRO A 174 12.58 5.08 22.58
CA PRO A 174 13.87 5.45 21.98
C PRO A 174 15.08 5.17 22.88
N GLU A 175 14.93 5.29 24.19
CA GLU A 175 15.97 5.03 25.18
C GLU A 175 16.34 3.54 25.29
N SER A 176 15.45 2.64 24.82
CA SER A 176 15.71 1.19 24.79
C SER A 176 16.63 0.76 23.66
N ILE A 177 16.81 1.62 22.63
CA ILE A 177 17.65 1.33 21.47
C ILE A 177 19.13 1.51 21.85
N SER A 178 19.91 0.45 21.67
CA SER A 178 21.35 0.51 21.91
C SER A 178 22.06 1.36 20.85
N GLN A 179 22.69 2.45 21.27
CA GLN A 179 23.52 3.31 20.40
C GLN A 179 24.82 2.66 19.95
N LYS A 180 25.12 1.44 20.44
CA LYS A 180 26.31 0.66 20.05
C LYS A 180 26.08 -0.19 18.80
N LEU A 181 24.82 -0.32 18.36
CA LEU A 181 24.49 -1.09 17.16
C LEU A 181 24.65 -0.22 15.94
N ASN A 182 25.39 -0.73 14.96
CA ASN A 182 25.51 -0.16 13.63
C ASN A 182 24.52 -0.88 12.71
N PHE A 183 23.85 -0.13 11.84
CA PHE A 183 22.89 -0.69 10.90
C PHE A 183 23.24 -0.30 9.46
N GLY A 184 23.19 -1.28 8.57
CA GLY A 184 23.07 -1.04 7.13
C GLY A 184 21.58 -1.07 6.75
N ILE A 185 21.11 -0.07 6.00
CA ILE A 185 19.74 -0.02 5.52
C ILE A 185 19.74 0.20 4.02
N ASP A 186 18.97 -0.65 3.34
CA ASP A 186 18.62 -0.49 1.94
C ASP A 186 17.12 -0.17 1.83
N GLY A 187 16.80 1.02 1.33
CA GLY A 187 15.42 1.45 1.12
C GLY A 187 14.78 0.89 -0.15
N GLY A 188 15.58 0.32 -1.06
CA GLY A 188 15.14 -0.24 -2.34
C GLY A 188 14.31 0.73 -3.18
N ASN A 189 14.52 2.04 -3.03
CA ASN A 189 13.68 3.12 -3.59
C ASN A 189 12.19 3.00 -3.22
N GLY A 190 11.88 2.23 -2.17
CA GLY A 190 10.53 2.02 -1.66
C GLY A 190 10.06 3.13 -0.73
N VAL A 191 8.81 3.01 -0.29
CA VAL A 191 8.13 4.01 0.55
C VAL A 191 8.75 4.19 1.94
N PHE A 192 9.60 3.27 2.40
CA PHE A 192 10.31 3.39 3.68
C PHE A 192 11.14 4.69 3.75
N GLY A 193 11.74 5.12 2.62
CA GLY A 193 12.46 6.38 2.55
C GLY A 193 11.64 7.60 2.99
N ALA A 194 10.33 7.61 2.75
CA ALA A 194 9.46 8.71 3.13
C ALA A 194 9.31 8.90 4.66
N VAL A 195 9.55 7.86 5.45
CA VAL A 195 9.43 7.88 6.93
C VAL A 195 10.78 7.81 7.64
N PHE A 196 11.86 7.46 6.91
CA PHE A 196 13.17 7.18 7.48
C PHE A 196 13.75 8.33 8.28
N ASP A 197 13.77 9.53 7.73
CA ASP A 197 14.38 10.70 8.41
C ASP A 197 13.70 11.00 9.74
N THR A 198 12.37 10.91 9.79
CA THR A 198 11.61 11.10 11.02
C THR A 198 11.92 10.01 12.04
N LEU A 199 11.95 8.75 11.62
CA LEU A 199 12.33 7.64 12.48
C LEU A 199 13.75 7.79 13.00
N ASN A 200 14.70 8.15 12.13
CA ASN A 200 16.09 8.35 12.54
C ASN A 200 16.26 9.55 13.48
N ASN A 201 15.48 10.60 13.29
CA ASN A 201 15.45 11.73 14.24
C ASN A 201 14.91 11.35 15.63
N ILE A 202 13.97 10.42 15.69
CA ILE A 202 13.39 9.92 16.97
C ILE A 202 14.36 8.96 17.65
N TYR A 203 14.83 7.95 16.94
CA TYR A 203 15.55 6.82 17.51
C TYR A 203 17.07 6.97 17.51
N LYS A 204 17.60 7.92 16.74
CA LYS A 204 19.05 8.22 16.65
C LYS A 204 19.90 7.01 16.29
N PHE A 205 19.45 6.23 15.30
CA PHE A 205 20.19 5.06 14.83
C PHE A 205 21.59 5.46 14.33
N ASN A 206 22.59 4.67 14.67
CA ASN A 206 23.87 4.73 13.97
C ASN A 206 23.77 3.93 12.68
N VAL A 207 23.47 4.62 11.58
CA VAL A 207 23.03 3.98 10.35
C VAL A 207 23.80 4.48 9.13
N LYS A 208 24.15 3.54 8.26
CA LYS A 208 24.51 3.79 6.86
C LYS A 208 23.35 3.32 5.98
N SER A 209 22.98 4.13 5.00
CA SER A 209 21.80 3.82 4.18
C SER A 209 22.06 4.06 2.70
N ILE A 210 21.39 3.25 1.87
CA ILE A 210 21.35 3.36 0.41
C ILE A 210 19.91 3.35 -0.07
N TYR A 211 19.68 3.92 -1.24
CA TYR A 211 18.41 3.87 -2.00
C TYR A 211 17.17 4.31 -1.22
N LEU A 212 17.30 5.33 -0.35
CA LEU A 212 16.18 5.88 0.43
C LEU A 212 15.28 6.81 -0.39
N GLU A 213 15.74 7.35 -1.52
CA GLU A 213 14.89 8.16 -2.39
C GLU A 213 13.75 7.30 -2.93
N VAL A 214 12.49 7.77 -2.73
CA VAL A 214 11.30 7.04 -3.20
C VAL A 214 11.16 7.22 -4.71
N ASP A 215 11.31 6.11 -5.44
CA ASP A 215 11.13 6.08 -6.89
C ASP A 215 10.39 4.79 -7.30
N GLY A 216 9.15 4.93 -7.77
CA GLY A 216 8.31 3.81 -8.20
C GLY A 216 8.83 3.05 -9.43
N ASN A 217 9.93 3.50 -10.05
CA ASN A 217 10.63 2.77 -11.11
C ASN A 217 11.64 1.75 -10.57
N PHE A 218 12.02 1.84 -9.29
CA PHE A 218 13.01 0.96 -8.65
C PHE A 218 14.32 0.88 -9.45
N PRO A 219 15.05 2.01 -9.65
CA PRO A 219 16.16 2.08 -10.61
C PRO A 219 17.39 1.27 -10.20
N ASN A 220 17.57 0.94 -8.92
CA ASN A 220 18.78 0.28 -8.44
C ASN A 220 18.63 -1.24 -8.45
N HIS A 221 17.56 -1.78 -7.89
CA HIS A 221 17.23 -3.21 -7.94
C HIS A 221 15.72 -3.41 -7.76
N PRO A 222 15.16 -4.57 -8.12
CA PRO A 222 13.76 -4.91 -7.83
C PRO A 222 13.44 -4.82 -6.34
N ALA A 223 12.22 -4.45 -6.01
CA ALA A 223 11.76 -4.26 -4.61
C ALA A 223 11.47 -5.60 -3.88
N ASP A 224 12.15 -6.68 -4.26
CA ASP A 224 11.98 -8.01 -3.66
C ASP A 224 13.19 -8.39 -2.80
N PRO A 225 13.11 -8.28 -1.46
CA PRO A 225 14.21 -8.63 -0.57
C PRO A 225 14.39 -10.15 -0.39
N SER A 226 13.50 -10.97 -0.94
CA SER A 226 13.64 -12.43 -0.89
C SER A 226 14.62 -12.96 -1.94
N ASP A 227 14.92 -12.18 -2.96
CA ASP A 227 15.99 -12.48 -3.93
C ASP A 227 17.32 -11.95 -3.40
N GLU A 228 18.24 -12.86 -3.08
CA GLU A 228 19.55 -12.51 -2.53
C GLU A 228 20.38 -11.61 -3.45
N SER A 229 20.17 -11.64 -4.76
CA SER A 229 20.86 -10.76 -5.70
C SER A 229 20.56 -9.29 -5.46
N ASN A 230 19.36 -8.96 -4.97
CA ASN A 230 18.94 -7.61 -4.62
C ASN A 230 19.60 -7.09 -3.33
N LEU A 231 20.24 -7.95 -2.55
CA LEU A 231 20.91 -7.59 -1.29
C LEU A 231 22.41 -7.35 -1.45
N THR A 232 22.94 -7.40 -2.68
CA THR A 232 24.40 -7.32 -2.93
C THR A 232 24.97 -6.00 -2.45
N ASP A 233 24.32 -4.88 -2.77
CA ASP A 233 24.81 -3.54 -2.39
C ASP A 233 24.70 -3.31 -0.88
N LEU A 234 23.65 -3.82 -0.24
CA LEU A 234 23.53 -3.78 1.22
C LEU A 234 24.62 -4.59 1.90
N LYS A 235 24.95 -5.80 1.39
CA LYS A 235 26.04 -6.64 1.91
C LYS A 235 27.39 -5.89 1.80
N ASN A 236 27.67 -5.29 0.66
CA ASN A 236 28.90 -4.49 0.44
C ASN A 236 28.93 -3.28 1.39
N LEU A 237 27.80 -2.55 1.53
CA LEU A 237 27.70 -1.43 2.46
C LEU A 237 28.09 -1.81 3.89
N VAL A 238 27.64 -2.98 4.36
CA VAL A 238 27.97 -3.46 5.71
C VAL A 238 29.46 -3.83 5.79
N ILE A 239 29.99 -4.61 4.84
CA ILE A 239 31.41 -5.03 4.84
C ILE A 239 32.37 -3.84 4.79
N ASP A 240 32.06 -2.81 4.01
CA ASP A 240 32.93 -1.63 3.84
C ASP A 240 32.92 -0.68 5.05
N ASN A 241 32.00 -0.89 6.02
CA ASN A 241 31.81 -0.01 7.17
C ASN A 241 31.93 -0.72 8.53
N ASP A 242 32.43 -1.96 8.56
CA ASP A 242 32.75 -2.71 9.78
C ASP A 242 34.06 -2.25 10.47
#